data_1ab4ca48afd84bb38bf91f649f8be259
#
_entry.id   1ab4ca48afd84bb38bf91f649f8be259
#
_cell.length_a   1.000
_cell.length_b   1.000
_cell.length_c   1.000
_cell.angle_alpha   90.00
_cell.angle_beta   90.00
_cell.angle_gamma   90.00
#
_symmetry.space_group_name_H-M   'P 1'
#
loop_
_entity.id
_entity.type
_entity.pdbx_description
1 polymer ?
#
loop_
_entity_poly.entity_id
_entity_poly.type
_entity_poly.pdbx_seq_one_letter_code
_entity_poly.pdbx_strand_id
1 'polypeptide(L)'
;MRYTTHANIQHNHTGVLHRRGHRICMTTAAVLLTASTSILTPTPLLASPTQQVPAPAAQTATTNNDHTITNGTINWGVMPALREYASNPYVSAVLDLTDVTHNDKGEFIWKSGTGSYTNGSGTIMIPGVLSLRSNHSQLNMRFSRVRITISDGGASGKITLDATISTLDGQRKTYTNVDFATINTENLKVADGRISLDKAPLTMTDDGARIFDGTQLLPQNRELDPITLNAPLTHPTFSDVPAGSHLQPEIEWLAASGITTGYPNGTYHPHESVERAAVAAYFYRLAGSPAVTLPQESPFIDVPTDHPFYKEIVWLHRRGITTGYPDGTFRPNAPINRDALAAFFYRAAQEPDYTPPAVSPFADMAPHDGFYKEIAWMHSQNIAHGWPDRTFRPLQPVQRDAMAAFIYRMVR
;
A
#
# COMPACT_ATOMS: atom_id res chain seq x y z
N MET A 1 -22.10 15.26 -24.02
CA MET A 1 -21.26 14.29 -23.33
C MET A 1 -22.13 13.41 -22.44
N ARG A 2 -22.36 12.16 -22.79
CA ARG A 2 -23.04 11.23 -21.87
C ARG A 2 -21.97 10.27 -21.34
N TYR A 3 -21.55 10.48 -20.11
CA TYR A 3 -20.71 9.55 -19.37
C TYR A 3 -21.66 8.57 -18.66
N THR A 4 -21.58 7.30 -19.00
CA THR A 4 -22.34 6.26 -18.32
C THR A 4 -21.48 5.67 -17.19
N THR A 5 -21.78 6.08 -15.97
CA THR A 5 -21.40 5.33 -14.79
C THR A 5 -22.33 4.12 -14.68
N HIS A 6 -21.82 2.90 -14.82
CA HIS A 6 -22.62 1.70 -14.57
C HIS A 6 -22.81 1.51 -13.06
N ALA A 7 -23.98 1.94 -12.59
CA ALA A 7 -24.57 1.40 -11.38
C ALA A 7 -25.16 0.02 -11.73
N ASN A 8 -24.78 -1.03 -11.01
CA ASN A 8 -25.30 -2.38 -11.15
C ASN A 8 -26.80 -2.42 -10.87
N ILE A 9 -27.62 -2.62 -11.90
CA ILE A 9 -28.99 -3.09 -11.76
C ILE A 9 -28.97 -4.60 -11.96
N GLN A 10 -29.36 -5.31 -10.91
CA GLN A 10 -29.54 -6.77 -10.93
C GLN A 10 -30.70 -7.15 -11.85
N HIS A 11 -30.45 -7.97 -12.84
CA HIS A 11 -31.44 -8.89 -13.38
C HIS A 11 -30.90 -10.32 -13.29
N ASN A 12 -31.66 -11.14 -12.57
CA ASN A 12 -31.48 -12.58 -12.49
C ASN A 12 -31.53 -13.25 -13.86
N HIS A 13 -30.51 -14.06 -14.18
CA HIS A 13 -30.65 -15.39 -14.76
C HIS A 13 -29.32 -16.15 -14.75
N THR A 14 -29.37 -17.27 -14.03
CA THR A 14 -28.62 -18.53 -14.19
C THR A 14 -27.12 -18.51 -14.53
N GLY A 15 -26.33 -18.83 -13.51
CA GLY A 15 -25.29 -19.85 -13.60
C GLY A 15 -23.99 -19.51 -14.33
N VAL A 16 -23.11 -18.69 -13.74
CA VAL A 16 -21.65 -18.87 -13.87
C VAL A 16 -21.00 -18.32 -12.59
N LEU A 17 -20.22 -19.15 -11.94
CA LEU A 17 -19.47 -18.84 -10.72
C LEU A 17 -18.48 -17.70 -10.96
N HIS A 18 -18.86 -16.48 -10.60
CA HIS A 18 -17.90 -15.37 -10.45
C HIS A 18 -17.33 -15.41 -9.03
N ARG A 19 -16.08 -15.80 -8.93
CA ARG A 19 -15.28 -15.68 -7.71
C ARG A 19 -15.16 -14.21 -7.33
N ARG A 20 -16.02 -13.74 -6.42
CA ARG A 20 -15.80 -12.48 -5.71
C ARG A 20 -14.73 -12.73 -4.64
N GLY A 21 -13.58 -12.09 -4.77
CA GLY A 21 -12.61 -12.01 -3.69
C GLY A 21 -13.26 -11.32 -2.48
N HIS A 22 -13.44 -12.04 -1.40
CA HIS A 22 -13.90 -11.47 -0.14
C HIS A 22 -12.78 -10.62 0.45
N ARG A 23 -12.91 -9.31 0.36
CA ARG A 23 -12.12 -8.41 1.20
C ARG A 23 -12.55 -8.63 2.64
N ILE A 24 -11.62 -8.98 3.52
CA ILE A 24 -11.87 -9.14 4.94
C ILE A 24 -12.16 -7.75 5.52
N CYS A 25 -13.42 -7.41 5.67
CA CYS A 25 -13.86 -6.21 6.37
C CYS A 25 -13.92 -6.54 7.86
N MET A 26 -12.91 -6.13 8.64
CA MET A 26 -13.03 -6.12 10.09
C MET A 26 -13.95 -4.96 10.47
N THR A 27 -15.25 -5.25 10.63
CA THR A 27 -16.22 -4.28 11.12
C THR A 27 -15.88 -3.95 12.58
N THR A 28 -15.47 -2.74 12.84
CA THR A 28 -15.43 -2.14 14.18
C THR A 28 -16.85 -1.89 14.65
N ALA A 29 -17.37 -2.78 15.50
CA ALA A 29 -18.60 -2.53 16.24
C ALA A 29 -18.27 -1.56 17.40
N ALA A 30 -18.62 -0.29 17.25
CA ALA A 30 -18.62 0.69 18.32
C ALA A 30 -19.83 0.42 19.23
N VAL A 31 -19.58 -0.14 20.41
CA VAL A 31 -20.59 -0.25 21.49
C VAL A 31 -20.49 1.02 22.32
N LEU A 32 -21.50 1.87 22.25
CA LEU A 32 -21.70 2.98 23.19
C LEU A 32 -22.15 2.40 24.55
N LEU A 33 -21.26 2.47 25.55
CA LEU A 33 -21.65 2.31 26.96
C LEU A 33 -21.73 3.69 27.61
N THR A 34 -22.93 4.07 28.04
CA THR A 34 -23.17 5.21 28.93
C THR A 34 -22.68 4.86 30.33
N ALA A 35 -21.69 5.60 30.82
CA ALA A 35 -21.18 5.46 32.18
C ALA A 35 -21.90 6.44 33.13
N SER A 36 -22.55 5.90 34.15
CA SER A 36 -23.07 6.63 35.31
C SER A 36 -21.94 6.98 36.26
N THR A 37 -21.81 8.24 36.59
CA THR A 37 -20.81 8.80 37.52
C THR A 37 -21.20 8.50 38.96
N SER A 38 -20.30 7.82 39.69
CA SER A 38 -20.29 7.82 41.16
C SER A 38 -18.98 8.44 41.64
N ILE A 39 -19.12 9.54 42.37
CA ILE A 39 -18.01 10.29 42.95
C ILE A 39 -17.57 9.61 44.23
N LEU A 40 -16.32 9.11 44.26
CA LEU A 40 -15.62 8.72 45.49
C LEU A 40 -14.34 9.55 45.61
N THR A 41 -14.24 10.30 46.69
CA THR A 41 -13.07 11.13 47.07
C THR A 41 -11.85 10.29 47.44
N PRO A 42 -10.66 10.56 46.94
CA PRO A 42 -9.44 9.84 47.35
C PRO A 42 -8.76 10.55 48.52
N THR A 43 -8.38 9.76 49.54
CA THR A 43 -7.41 10.09 50.59
C THR A 43 -6.00 10.17 50.02
N PRO A 44 -5.13 11.08 50.52
CA PRO A 44 -3.79 11.24 49.97
C PRO A 44 -2.83 10.17 50.52
N LEU A 45 -2.25 9.37 49.60
CA LEU A 45 -1.08 8.53 49.88
C LEU A 45 0.19 9.30 49.58
N LEU A 46 1.14 9.21 50.49
CA LEU A 46 2.47 9.82 50.43
C LEU A 46 3.22 9.43 49.16
N ALA A 47 3.74 10.43 48.46
CA ALA A 47 4.57 10.29 47.26
C ALA A 47 5.95 9.72 47.60
N SER A 48 6.32 8.63 46.95
CA SER A 48 7.72 8.20 46.81
C SER A 48 8.45 9.07 45.80
N PRO A 49 9.74 9.32 45.92
CA PRO A 49 10.47 10.25 45.07
C PRO A 49 10.51 9.70 43.60
N THR A 50 9.92 10.46 42.73
CA THR A 50 9.99 10.28 41.27
C THR A 50 11.45 10.46 40.83
N GLN A 51 12.08 9.41 40.34
CA GLN A 51 13.27 9.57 39.50
C GLN A 51 12.84 10.33 38.23
N GLN A 52 13.31 11.58 38.17
CA GLN A 52 13.15 12.46 37.03
C GLN A 52 13.99 11.89 35.89
N VAL A 53 13.34 11.22 34.90
CA VAL A 53 13.98 10.87 33.63
C VAL A 53 14.38 12.19 32.99
N PRO A 54 15.68 12.42 32.66
CA PRO A 54 16.09 13.63 31.97
C PRO A 54 15.30 13.77 30.65
N ALA A 55 14.77 14.97 30.43
CA ALA A 55 14.18 15.33 29.18
C ALA A 55 15.18 15.02 28.05
N PRO A 56 14.73 14.43 26.90
CA PRO A 56 15.63 14.19 25.80
C PRO A 56 16.23 15.52 25.38
N ALA A 57 17.58 15.60 25.38
CA ALA A 57 18.30 16.73 24.84
C ALA A 57 17.74 17.03 23.46
N ALA A 58 17.41 18.30 23.21
CA ALA A 58 17.01 18.79 21.91
C ALA A 58 18.09 18.36 20.91
N GLN A 59 17.80 17.33 20.13
CA GLN A 59 18.62 16.97 18.99
C GLN A 59 18.55 18.16 18.04
N THR A 60 19.67 18.80 17.78
CA THR A 60 19.86 19.68 16.64
C THR A 60 19.41 18.88 15.43
N ALA A 61 18.22 19.21 14.92
CA ALA A 61 17.71 18.66 13.70
C ALA A 61 18.76 18.96 12.60
N THR A 62 19.52 17.96 12.22
CA THR A 62 20.09 17.93 10.88
C THR A 62 18.89 18.06 9.96
N THR A 63 18.80 19.17 9.23
CA THR A 63 17.78 19.38 8.22
C THR A 63 18.04 18.37 7.10
N ASN A 64 17.64 17.14 7.31
CA ASN A 64 17.46 16.18 6.25
C ASN A 64 16.30 16.73 5.41
N ASN A 65 16.62 17.24 4.21
CA ASN A 65 15.63 17.66 3.23
C ASN A 65 14.92 16.45 2.58
N ASP A 66 14.89 15.32 3.29
CA ASP A 66 14.25 14.09 2.85
C ASP A 66 12.76 14.15 3.22
N HIS A 67 11.93 14.11 2.21
CA HIS A 67 10.48 14.12 2.36
C HIS A 67 9.87 12.88 1.73
N THR A 68 8.86 12.35 2.40
CA THR A 68 7.95 11.34 1.88
C THR A 68 6.76 12.03 1.24
N ILE A 69 6.28 11.47 0.14
CA ILE A 69 5.05 11.89 -0.52
C ILE A 69 3.98 10.86 -0.23
N THR A 70 2.86 11.31 0.33
CA THR A 70 1.66 10.50 0.56
C THR A 70 0.45 11.23 0.00
N ASN A 71 -0.49 10.50 -0.60
CA ASN A 71 -1.70 11.07 -1.17
C ASN A 71 -1.47 12.17 -2.22
N GLY A 72 -0.42 12.04 -3.02
CA GLY A 72 -0.20 12.88 -4.18
C GLY A 72 -1.37 12.77 -5.17
N THR A 73 -1.73 13.88 -5.80
CA THR A 73 -2.79 13.94 -6.82
C THR A 73 -2.26 14.58 -8.08
N ILE A 74 -2.71 14.08 -9.23
CA ILE A 74 -2.55 14.75 -10.51
C ILE A 74 -3.90 14.93 -11.20
N ASN A 75 -4.05 16.09 -11.86
CA ASN A 75 -5.11 16.35 -12.80
C ASN A 75 -4.47 16.49 -14.18
N TRP A 76 -4.87 15.68 -15.12
CA TRP A 76 -4.28 15.63 -16.45
C TRP A 76 -5.28 15.13 -17.50
N GLY A 77 -5.48 15.89 -18.55
CA GLY A 77 -6.36 15.52 -19.67
C GLY A 77 -5.72 14.53 -20.65
N VAL A 78 -4.44 14.21 -20.49
CA VAL A 78 -3.58 13.45 -21.38
C VAL A 78 -3.30 14.21 -22.67
N MET A 79 -4.24 14.24 -23.62
CA MET A 79 -4.13 14.97 -24.87
C MET A 79 -5.51 15.29 -25.47
N PRO A 80 -5.65 16.42 -26.19
CA PRO A 80 -6.90 16.82 -26.82
C PRO A 80 -7.47 15.75 -27.75
N ALA A 81 -6.63 15.14 -28.60
CA ALA A 81 -7.03 14.12 -29.56
C ALA A 81 -7.68 12.89 -28.89
N LEU A 82 -7.26 12.51 -27.68
CA LEU A 82 -7.86 11.42 -26.92
C LEU A 82 -9.29 11.78 -26.48
N ARG A 83 -9.50 13.01 -26.00
CA ARG A 83 -10.81 13.47 -25.54
C ARG A 83 -11.78 13.64 -26.69
N GLU A 84 -11.32 14.18 -27.81
CA GLU A 84 -12.13 14.26 -29.05
C GLU A 84 -12.54 12.89 -29.53
N TYR A 85 -11.59 11.94 -29.56
CA TYR A 85 -11.87 10.55 -29.93
C TYR A 85 -12.87 9.91 -28.97
N ALA A 86 -12.68 10.07 -27.65
CA ALA A 86 -13.57 9.50 -26.64
C ALA A 86 -14.99 10.11 -26.68
N SER A 87 -15.13 11.37 -27.09
CA SER A 87 -16.43 12.07 -27.18
C SER A 87 -17.14 11.88 -28.52
N ASN A 88 -16.50 11.31 -29.51
CA ASN A 88 -17.06 11.12 -30.86
C ASN A 88 -18.16 10.04 -30.82
N PRO A 89 -19.43 10.39 -31.16
CA PRO A 89 -20.54 9.44 -31.08
C PRO A 89 -20.42 8.29 -32.08
N TYR A 90 -19.68 8.46 -33.16
CA TYR A 90 -19.44 7.41 -34.15
C TYR A 90 -18.40 6.37 -33.72
N VAL A 91 -17.58 6.69 -32.74
CA VAL A 91 -16.52 5.81 -32.20
C VAL A 91 -17.06 4.85 -31.15
N SER A 92 -18.14 5.23 -30.46
CA SER A 92 -18.70 4.47 -29.33
C SER A 92 -17.63 4.05 -28.33
N ALA A 93 -16.77 4.99 -27.96
CA ALA A 93 -15.67 4.73 -27.05
C ALA A 93 -16.20 4.57 -25.61
N VAL A 94 -15.65 3.59 -24.91
CA VAL A 94 -15.90 3.34 -23.49
C VAL A 94 -14.62 3.64 -22.71
N LEU A 95 -14.72 4.55 -21.75
CA LEU A 95 -13.67 4.80 -20.76
C LEU A 95 -13.88 3.86 -19.58
N ASP A 96 -12.84 3.11 -19.24
CA ASP A 96 -12.78 2.23 -18.09
C ASP A 96 -11.67 2.74 -17.16
N LEU A 97 -12.06 3.23 -15.99
CA LEU A 97 -11.21 3.92 -15.04
C LEU A 97 -11.11 3.09 -13.76
N THR A 98 -9.90 2.69 -13.39
CA THR A 98 -9.62 2.03 -12.11
C THR A 98 -8.77 2.97 -11.25
N ASP A 99 -9.26 3.34 -10.08
CA ASP A 99 -8.63 4.31 -9.15
C ASP A 99 -8.33 5.69 -9.79
N VAL A 100 -9.04 6.01 -10.87
CA VAL A 100 -9.00 7.28 -11.58
C VAL A 100 -10.42 7.81 -11.67
N THR A 101 -10.60 9.10 -11.50
CA THR A 101 -11.89 9.78 -11.73
C THR A 101 -11.71 10.86 -12.80
N HIS A 102 -12.76 11.55 -13.19
CA HIS A 102 -12.66 12.70 -14.08
C HIS A 102 -13.48 13.86 -13.50
N ASN A 103 -13.12 15.07 -13.88
CA ASN A 103 -13.88 16.29 -13.57
C ASN A 103 -14.79 16.68 -14.74
N ASP A 104 -15.57 17.76 -14.54
CA ASP A 104 -16.51 18.29 -15.54
C ASP A 104 -15.81 18.86 -16.80
N LYS A 105 -14.50 19.10 -16.72
CA LYS A 105 -13.66 19.58 -17.84
C LYS A 105 -13.10 18.42 -18.68
N GLY A 106 -13.34 17.16 -18.27
CA GLY A 106 -12.80 15.99 -18.91
C GLY A 106 -11.34 15.68 -18.57
N GLU A 107 -10.78 16.34 -17.56
CA GLU A 107 -9.47 15.98 -17.02
C GLU A 107 -9.60 14.76 -16.11
N PHE A 108 -8.68 13.84 -16.22
CA PHE A 108 -8.58 12.68 -15.33
C PHE A 108 -7.88 13.07 -14.04
N ILE A 109 -8.39 12.56 -12.92
CA ILE A 109 -7.87 12.82 -11.60
C ILE A 109 -7.35 11.50 -11.03
N TRP A 110 -6.04 11.39 -10.87
CA TRP A 110 -5.38 10.31 -10.15
C TRP A 110 -5.09 10.74 -8.72
N LYS A 111 -5.29 9.83 -7.77
CA LYS A 111 -5.11 10.07 -6.33
C LYS A 111 -4.16 9.03 -5.74
N SER A 112 -3.86 9.21 -4.45
CA SER A 112 -3.05 8.27 -3.66
C SER A 112 -1.62 8.08 -4.19
N GLY A 113 -1.06 9.08 -4.85
CA GLY A 113 0.33 9.11 -5.26
C GLY A 113 1.26 8.99 -4.06
N THR A 114 2.31 8.17 -4.19
CA THR A 114 3.32 7.95 -3.15
C THR A 114 4.71 8.12 -3.73
N GLY A 115 5.68 8.50 -2.90
CA GLY A 115 7.04 8.69 -3.37
C GLY A 115 7.93 9.40 -2.39
N SER A 116 9.02 9.97 -2.93
CA SER A 116 10.01 10.72 -2.15
C SER A 116 10.43 11.98 -2.89
N TYR A 117 10.89 12.97 -2.13
CA TYR A 117 11.44 14.21 -2.64
C TYR A 117 12.58 14.68 -1.73
N THR A 118 13.77 14.80 -2.28
CA THR A 118 15.01 15.11 -1.56
C THR A 118 15.83 16.12 -2.37
N ASN A 119 16.23 17.22 -1.77
CA ASN A 119 17.13 18.21 -2.38
C ASN A 119 16.72 18.66 -3.80
N GLY A 120 15.42 18.90 -4.02
CA GLY A 120 14.93 19.36 -5.32
C GLY A 120 14.68 18.22 -6.33
N SER A 121 14.89 16.98 -5.96
CA SER A 121 14.68 15.81 -6.83
C SER A 121 13.78 14.78 -6.17
N GLY A 122 12.98 14.08 -6.96
CA GLY A 122 12.07 13.07 -6.41
C GLY A 122 11.28 12.32 -7.46
N THR A 123 10.60 11.28 -7.00
CA THR A 123 9.73 10.46 -7.84
C THR A 123 8.40 10.23 -7.16
N ILE A 124 7.33 10.40 -7.91
CA ILE A 124 5.95 10.17 -7.45
C ILE A 124 5.35 9.08 -8.31
N MET A 125 5.00 7.96 -7.70
CA MET A 125 4.26 6.86 -8.31
C MET A 125 2.77 7.12 -8.13
N ILE A 126 2.03 7.17 -9.22
CA ILE A 126 0.59 7.42 -9.20
C ILE A 126 -0.13 6.12 -9.57
N PRO A 127 -0.89 5.51 -8.66
CA PRO A 127 -1.69 4.33 -8.96
C PRO A 127 -2.85 4.68 -9.88
N GLY A 128 -3.45 3.64 -10.45
CA GLY A 128 -4.62 3.77 -11.29
C GLY A 128 -4.38 3.42 -12.75
N VAL A 129 -5.48 3.17 -13.45
CA VAL A 129 -5.51 2.75 -14.85
C VAL A 129 -6.52 3.58 -15.60
N LEU A 130 -6.07 4.14 -16.72
CA LEU A 130 -6.92 4.73 -17.73
C LEU A 130 -6.98 3.78 -18.93
N SER A 131 -8.15 3.24 -19.24
CA SER A 131 -8.39 2.42 -20.43
C SER A 131 -9.44 3.07 -21.30
N LEU A 132 -9.17 3.10 -22.60
CA LEU A 132 -10.14 3.47 -23.63
C LEU A 132 -10.34 2.28 -24.55
N ARG A 133 -11.58 1.88 -24.74
CA ARG A 133 -11.98 0.84 -25.69
C ARG A 133 -12.97 1.41 -26.69
N SER A 134 -12.81 1.07 -27.95
CA SER A 134 -13.77 1.41 -28.99
C SER A 134 -14.43 0.15 -29.54
N ASN A 135 -15.75 0.17 -29.68
CA ASN A 135 -16.51 -0.94 -30.22
C ASN A 135 -16.49 -0.96 -31.75
N HIS A 136 -16.22 0.17 -32.42
CA HIS A 136 -16.29 0.31 -33.88
C HIS A 136 -14.93 0.47 -34.55
N SER A 137 -13.96 1.02 -33.88
CA SER A 137 -12.58 1.08 -34.33
C SER A 137 -11.76 0.17 -33.42
N GLN A 138 -10.96 -0.69 -33.94
CA GLN A 138 -10.19 -1.68 -33.15
C GLN A 138 -9.19 -1.04 -32.14
N LEU A 139 -9.29 0.27 -31.93
CA LEU A 139 -8.42 0.99 -30.99
C LEU A 139 -8.78 0.66 -29.54
N ASN A 140 -7.87 -0.02 -28.88
CA ASN A 140 -7.89 -0.19 -27.44
C ASN A 140 -6.58 0.38 -26.87
N MET A 141 -6.71 1.24 -25.86
CA MET A 141 -5.57 1.87 -25.22
C MET A 141 -5.69 1.70 -23.72
N ARG A 142 -4.56 1.46 -23.07
CA ARG A 142 -4.46 1.38 -21.60
C ARG A 142 -3.18 2.04 -21.14
N PHE A 143 -3.30 2.99 -20.21
CA PHE A 143 -2.19 3.59 -19.47
C PHE A 143 -2.25 3.15 -18.02
N SER A 144 -1.09 2.87 -17.45
CA SER A 144 -0.94 2.45 -16.06
C SER A 144 0.48 2.77 -15.55
N ARG A 145 0.69 2.64 -14.24
CA ARG A 145 1.97 2.90 -13.57
C ARG A 145 2.56 4.28 -13.93
N VAL A 146 1.71 5.31 -13.91
CA VAL A 146 2.14 6.68 -14.14
C VAL A 146 3.13 7.10 -13.06
N ARG A 147 4.27 7.62 -13.48
CA ARG A 147 5.32 8.11 -12.60
C ARG A 147 5.74 9.51 -13.04
N ILE A 148 5.81 10.41 -12.09
CA ILE A 148 6.39 11.75 -12.28
C ILE A 148 7.76 11.74 -11.61
N THR A 149 8.78 12.12 -12.35
CA THR A 149 10.14 12.31 -11.82
C THR A 149 10.53 13.77 -11.96
N ILE A 150 10.96 14.37 -10.87
CA ILE A 150 11.59 15.70 -10.82
C ILE A 150 13.08 15.47 -10.56
N SER A 151 13.94 16.14 -11.27
CA SER A 151 15.40 16.01 -11.15
C SER A 151 16.11 17.37 -11.27
N ASP A 152 17.42 17.35 -11.16
CA ASP A 152 18.29 18.52 -11.34
C ASP A 152 17.91 19.70 -10.43
N GLY A 153 17.60 19.42 -9.17
CA GLY A 153 17.21 20.45 -8.22
C GLY A 153 15.85 21.09 -8.52
N GLY A 154 14.97 20.40 -9.26
CA GLY A 154 13.68 20.90 -9.69
C GLY A 154 13.67 21.47 -11.11
N ALA A 155 14.81 21.50 -11.81
CA ALA A 155 14.92 22.09 -13.14
C ALA A 155 14.40 21.18 -14.27
N SER A 156 14.30 19.88 -14.03
CA SER A 156 13.83 18.90 -15.00
C SER A 156 12.67 18.09 -14.45
N GLY A 157 11.69 17.81 -15.32
CA GLY A 157 10.55 16.96 -14.99
C GLY A 157 10.20 16.02 -16.14
N LYS A 158 9.77 14.79 -15.81
CA LYS A 158 9.27 13.84 -16.80
C LYS A 158 8.14 12.97 -16.29
N ILE A 159 7.34 12.47 -17.23
CA ILE A 159 6.33 11.45 -17.00
C ILE A 159 6.80 10.17 -17.66
N THR A 160 6.83 9.07 -16.88
CA THR A 160 6.96 7.72 -17.42
C THR A 160 5.69 6.93 -17.15
N LEU A 161 5.36 6.01 -18.03
CA LEU A 161 4.19 5.15 -17.86
C LEU A 161 4.34 3.83 -18.61
N ASP A 162 3.43 2.91 -18.31
CA ASP A 162 3.21 1.72 -19.13
C ASP A 162 2.01 1.96 -20.04
N ALA A 163 2.15 1.52 -21.29
CA ALA A 163 1.09 1.59 -22.27
C ALA A 163 0.82 0.24 -22.93
N THR A 164 -0.44 -0.04 -23.19
CA THR A 164 -0.86 -1.10 -24.14
C THR A 164 -1.80 -0.48 -25.14
N ILE A 165 -1.54 -0.67 -26.42
CA ILE A 165 -2.35 -0.10 -27.49
C ILE A 165 -2.58 -1.13 -28.59
N SER A 166 -3.78 -1.12 -29.20
CA SER A 166 -4.07 -1.86 -30.41
C SER A 166 -3.98 -0.91 -31.62
N THR A 167 -3.24 -1.32 -32.62
CA THR A 167 -3.10 -0.59 -33.89
C THR A 167 -4.28 -0.88 -34.82
N LEU A 168 -4.41 -0.10 -35.89
CA LEU A 168 -5.52 -0.25 -36.88
C LEU A 168 -5.53 -1.60 -37.59
N ASP A 169 -4.38 -2.26 -37.69
CA ASP A 169 -4.25 -3.63 -38.23
C ASP A 169 -4.58 -4.73 -37.22
N GLY A 170 -5.07 -4.34 -36.03
CA GLY A 170 -5.47 -5.25 -34.95
C GLY A 170 -4.31 -5.81 -34.11
N GLN A 171 -3.07 -5.37 -34.34
CA GLN A 171 -1.95 -5.79 -33.49
C GLN A 171 -2.00 -5.10 -32.13
N ARG A 172 -1.62 -5.83 -31.10
CA ARG A 172 -1.50 -5.31 -29.73
C ARG A 172 -0.04 -5.12 -29.38
N LYS A 173 0.35 -3.87 -29.08
CA LYS A 173 1.69 -3.50 -28.64
C LYS A 173 1.66 -3.14 -27.16
N THR A 174 2.65 -3.57 -26.42
CA THR A 174 2.85 -3.24 -24.98
C THR A 174 4.20 -2.61 -24.78
N TYR A 175 4.20 -1.50 -24.09
CA TYR A 175 5.36 -0.70 -23.74
C TYR A 175 5.45 -0.59 -22.22
N THR A 176 6.64 -0.71 -21.67
CA THR A 176 6.86 -0.65 -20.22
C THR A 176 7.86 0.44 -19.89
N ASN A 177 7.56 1.24 -18.87
CA ASN A 177 8.43 2.31 -18.38
C ASN A 177 8.89 3.29 -19.47
N VAL A 178 7.95 3.72 -20.32
CA VAL A 178 8.23 4.62 -21.43
C VAL A 178 8.41 6.04 -20.90
N ASP A 179 9.47 6.72 -21.29
CA ASP A 179 9.60 8.16 -21.10
C ASP A 179 8.58 8.86 -22.01
N PHE A 180 7.39 9.15 -21.47
CA PHE A 180 6.23 9.60 -22.25
C PHE A 180 6.30 11.08 -22.59
N ALA A 181 6.64 11.92 -21.62
CA ALA A 181 6.67 13.37 -21.78
C ALA A 181 7.69 14.01 -20.85
N THR A 182 8.21 15.17 -21.28
CA THR A 182 8.91 16.13 -20.40
C THR A 182 7.91 17.11 -19.81
N ILE A 183 8.17 17.58 -18.59
CA ILE A 183 7.36 18.55 -17.87
C ILE A 183 8.15 19.87 -17.80
N ASN A 184 7.52 20.98 -18.16
CA ASN A 184 8.06 22.30 -17.84
C ASN A 184 7.89 22.54 -16.33
N THR A 185 9.01 22.67 -15.61
CA THR A 185 9.04 22.80 -14.16
C THR A 185 9.26 24.25 -13.67
N GLU A 186 9.23 25.25 -14.54
CA GLU A 186 9.43 26.67 -14.17
C GLU A 186 8.50 27.13 -13.05
N ASN A 187 7.29 26.57 -12.99
CA ASN A 187 6.29 26.87 -11.96
C ASN A 187 6.28 25.86 -10.80
N LEU A 188 7.32 25.03 -10.65
CA LEU A 188 7.44 24.11 -9.55
C LEU A 188 7.54 24.88 -8.22
N LYS A 189 6.66 24.58 -7.30
CA LYS A 189 6.65 25.17 -5.95
C LYS A 189 6.84 24.08 -4.92
N VAL A 190 7.76 24.32 -3.98
CA VAL A 190 7.96 23.54 -2.78
C VAL A 190 7.78 24.48 -1.60
N ALA A 191 6.58 24.51 -1.08
CA ALA A 191 6.16 25.42 -0.02
C ALA A 191 5.02 24.79 0.79
N ASP A 192 4.83 25.26 2.02
CA ASP A 192 3.73 24.86 2.91
C ASP A 192 3.58 23.34 3.07
N GLY A 193 4.72 22.62 3.15
CA GLY A 193 4.74 21.17 3.25
C GLY A 193 4.18 20.45 2.02
N ARG A 194 4.34 21.02 0.84
CA ARG A 194 3.84 20.47 -0.42
C ARG A 194 4.80 20.71 -1.58
N ILE A 195 4.76 19.79 -2.55
CA ILE A 195 5.27 20.01 -3.89
C ILE A 195 4.10 20.18 -4.84
N SER A 196 4.11 21.19 -5.68
CA SER A 196 3.02 21.48 -6.61
C SER A 196 3.50 22.03 -7.95
N LEU A 197 2.76 21.66 -8.98
CA LEU A 197 2.81 22.25 -10.33
C LEU A 197 1.38 22.63 -10.72
N ASP A 198 1.17 23.82 -11.21
CA ASP A 198 -0.13 24.26 -11.70
C ASP A 198 -0.09 24.40 -13.22
N LYS A 199 -0.90 23.55 -13.89
CA LYS A 199 -1.02 23.53 -15.36
C LYS A 199 0.32 23.59 -16.09
N ALA A 200 1.27 22.77 -15.61
CA ALA A 200 2.60 22.70 -16.21
C ALA A 200 2.52 22.18 -17.65
N PRO A 201 3.08 22.88 -18.63
CA PRO A 201 3.12 22.42 -20.01
C PRO A 201 3.91 21.12 -20.14
N LEU A 202 3.46 20.26 -21.04
CA LEU A 202 4.09 18.98 -21.36
C LEU A 202 4.54 18.96 -22.81
N THR A 203 5.65 18.29 -23.07
CA THR A 203 6.12 17.98 -24.43
C THR A 203 6.28 16.47 -24.57
N MET A 204 5.58 15.86 -25.51
CA MET A 204 5.69 14.45 -25.80
C MET A 204 7.08 14.12 -26.34
N THR A 205 7.70 13.08 -25.81
CA THR A 205 9.00 12.59 -26.28
C THR A 205 8.83 11.73 -27.55
N ASP A 206 9.96 11.39 -28.19
CA ASP A 206 9.97 10.45 -29.31
C ASP A 206 9.48 9.05 -28.87
N ASP A 207 9.86 8.60 -27.67
CA ASP A 207 9.41 7.32 -27.13
C ASP A 207 7.92 7.35 -26.81
N GLY A 208 7.40 8.46 -26.27
CA GLY A 208 5.96 8.68 -26.07
C GLY A 208 5.18 8.66 -27.37
N ALA A 209 5.71 9.27 -28.43
CA ALA A 209 5.08 9.30 -29.74
C ALA A 209 4.98 7.90 -30.37
N ARG A 210 5.99 7.06 -30.22
CA ARG A 210 6.01 5.67 -30.73
C ARG A 210 4.86 4.80 -30.20
N ILE A 211 4.29 5.12 -29.03
CA ILE A 211 3.13 4.42 -28.50
C ILE A 211 1.97 4.49 -29.52
N PHE A 212 1.84 5.61 -30.22
CA PHE A 212 0.74 5.89 -31.12
C PHE A 212 1.01 5.51 -32.60
N ASP A 213 2.20 4.94 -32.89
CA ASP A 213 2.53 4.49 -34.24
C ASP A 213 1.55 3.44 -34.76
N GLY A 214 0.95 3.72 -35.92
CA GLY A 214 -0.07 2.88 -36.54
C GLY A 214 -1.48 3.08 -35.94
N THR A 215 -1.70 4.17 -35.21
CA THR A 215 -3.03 4.60 -34.72
C THR A 215 -3.44 5.92 -35.36
N GLN A 216 -4.71 6.32 -35.17
CA GLN A 216 -5.22 7.64 -35.59
C GLN A 216 -5.06 8.71 -34.49
N LEU A 217 -4.41 8.39 -33.37
CA LEU A 217 -4.36 9.26 -32.18
C LEU A 217 -3.09 10.09 -32.07
N LEU A 218 -2.11 9.94 -32.98
CA LEU A 218 -0.89 10.74 -32.89
C LEU A 218 -1.23 12.23 -33.07
N PRO A 219 -1.01 13.07 -32.04
CA PRO A 219 -1.28 14.50 -32.16
C PRO A 219 -0.37 15.12 -33.22
N GLN A 220 -0.89 15.96 -34.11
CA GLN A 220 -0.13 16.56 -35.22
C GLN A 220 1.11 17.33 -34.73
N ASN A 221 1.04 17.95 -33.54
CA ASN A 221 2.13 18.75 -32.95
C ASN A 221 2.66 18.13 -31.67
N ARG A 222 2.43 16.83 -31.37
CA ARG A 222 2.78 16.20 -30.10
C ARG A 222 2.22 16.94 -28.88
N GLU A 223 1.11 17.64 -29.06
CA GLU A 223 0.49 18.47 -28.03
C GLU A 223 -0.14 17.58 -26.95
N LEU A 224 0.19 17.89 -25.71
CA LEU A 224 -0.38 17.25 -24.52
C LEU A 224 -1.10 18.31 -23.69
N ASP A 225 -2.13 17.86 -22.98
CA ASP A 225 -2.76 18.72 -21.99
C ASP A 225 -1.78 19.02 -20.84
N PRO A 226 -1.83 20.21 -20.28
CA PRO A 226 -1.01 20.56 -19.14
C PRO A 226 -1.36 19.69 -17.91
N ILE A 227 -0.37 19.44 -17.06
CA ILE A 227 -0.55 18.67 -15.84
C ILE A 227 -0.58 19.57 -14.61
N THR A 228 -1.48 19.29 -13.68
CA THR A 228 -1.47 19.87 -12.34
C THR A 228 -1.08 18.78 -11.35
N LEU A 229 -0.01 18.99 -10.58
CA LEU A 229 0.46 18.12 -9.50
C LEU A 229 0.25 18.80 -8.16
N ASN A 230 -0.21 18.04 -7.18
CA ASN A 230 -0.28 18.47 -5.79
C ASN A 230 0.05 17.28 -4.89
N ALA A 231 1.16 17.34 -4.17
CA ALA A 231 1.63 16.25 -3.35
C ALA A 231 2.12 16.75 -1.98
N PRO A 232 1.49 16.32 -0.87
CA PRO A 232 1.97 16.61 0.47
C PRO A 232 3.37 16.03 0.69
N LEU A 233 4.22 16.80 1.36
CA LEU A 233 5.55 16.42 1.80
C LEU A 233 5.52 16.19 3.30
N THR A 234 5.95 15.03 3.73
CA THR A 234 6.09 14.67 5.15
C THR A 234 7.52 14.20 5.41
N HIS A 235 8.00 14.37 6.63
CA HIS A 235 9.28 13.78 7.02
C HIS A 235 9.09 12.29 7.30
N PRO A 236 10.10 11.44 7.03
CA PRO A 236 10.08 10.06 7.46
C PRO A 236 9.87 9.96 8.98
N THR A 237 9.04 9.01 9.41
CA THR A 237 8.76 8.78 10.84
C THR A 237 9.98 8.24 11.58
N PHE A 238 10.79 7.44 10.88
CA PHE A 238 11.95 6.76 11.45
C PHE A 238 13.26 7.18 10.77
N SER A 239 14.28 7.48 11.56
CA SER A 239 15.55 8.01 11.06
C SER A 239 16.35 7.02 10.19
N ASP A 240 16.12 5.72 10.37
CA ASP A 240 16.74 4.62 9.62
C ASP A 240 15.88 4.08 8.48
N VAL A 241 14.77 4.77 8.16
CA VAL A 241 13.90 4.49 7.00
C VAL A 241 13.81 5.76 6.15
N PRO A 242 14.88 6.08 5.38
CA PRO A 242 14.89 7.28 4.56
C PRO A 242 13.77 7.30 3.53
N ALA A 243 13.40 8.49 3.09
CA ALA A 243 12.44 8.68 2.01
C ALA A 243 12.88 7.92 0.75
N GLY A 244 11.96 7.13 0.16
CA GLY A 244 12.21 6.31 -1.03
C GLY A 244 12.92 4.98 -0.77
N SER A 245 13.21 4.62 0.48
CA SER A 245 13.74 3.29 0.79
C SER A 245 12.70 2.19 0.54
N HIS A 246 13.19 0.96 0.38
CA HIS A 246 12.33 -0.19 0.13
C HIS A 246 11.30 -0.38 1.25
N LEU A 247 10.03 -0.59 0.88
CA LEU A 247 8.89 -0.76 1.80
C LEU A 247 8.65 0.41 2.79
N GLN A 248 9.26 1.57 2.55
CA GLN A 248 9.03 2.75 3.36
C GLN A 248 7.54 3.13 3.46
N PRO A 249 6.73 3.13 2.37
CA PRO A 249 5.31 3.47 2.45
C PRO A 249 4.52 2.54 3.37
N GLU A 250 4.84 1.25 3.41
CA GLU A 250 4.21 0.26 4.28
C GLU A 250 4.59 0.48 5.75
N ILE A 251 5.86 0.81 6.01
CA ILE A 251 6.36 1.12 7.36
C ILE A 251 5.70 2.41 7.88
N GLU A 252 5.66 3.46 7.07
CA GLU A 252 4.99 4.73 7.42
C GLU A 252 3.50 4.54 7.70
N TRP A 253 2.84 3.69 6.91
CA TRP A 253 1.45 3.37 7.15
C TRP A 253 1.24 2.63 8.48
N LEU A 254 2.12 1.69 8.84
CA LEU A 254 2.07 1.01 10.14
C LEU A 254 2.21 2.01 11.30
N ALA A 255 3.13 2.97 11.16
CA ALA A 255 3.32 4.01 12.16
C ALA A 255 2.09 4.92 12.29
N ALA A 256 1.59 5.42 11.16
CA ALA A 256 0.39 6.27 11.12
C ALA A 256 -0.87 5.58 11.65
N SER A 257 -0.96 4.26 11.48
CA SER A 257 -2.06 3.43 11.99
C SER A 257 -1.88 3.04 13.47
N GLY A 258 -0.78 3.45 14.13
CA GLY A 258 -0.49 3.09 15.52
C GLY A 258 -0.15 1.62 15.73
N ILE A 259 0.08 0.86 14.66
CA ILE A 259 0.43 -0.57 14.74
C ILE A 259 1.88 -0.74 15.18
N THR A 260 2.78 0.15 14.74
CA THR A 260 4.15 0.23 15.23
C THR A 260 4.46 1.60 15.84
N THR A 261 5.36 1.64 16.81
CA THR A 261 5.90 2.88 17.37
C THR A 261 7.42 3.00 17.12
N GLY A 262 8.02 1.99 16.46
CA GLY A 262 9.46 1.88 16.36
C GLY A 262 10.13 1.70 17.72
N TYR A 263 11.38 2.15 17.80
CA TYR A 263 12.18 2.13 19.01
C TYR A 263 12.26 3.53 19.65
N PRO A 264 12.57 3.63 20.97
CA PRO A 264 12.65 4.91 21.67
C PRO A 264 13.67 5.90 21.09
N ASN A 265 14.67 5.42 20.36
CA ASN A 265 15.67 6.25 19.67
C ASN A 265 15.20 6.80 18.30
N GLY A 266 13.94 6.60 17.93
CA GLY A 266 13.38 7.08 16.67
C GLY A 266 13.75 6.22 15.45
N THR A 267 14.17 4.96 15.66
CA THR A 267 14.47 4.00 14.58
C THR A 267 13.37 2.96 14.42
N TYR A 268 13.35 2.28 13.28
CA TYR A 268 12.46 1.16 12.98
C TYR A 268 13.18 -0.19 12.91
N HIS A 269 14.43 -0.19 12.51
CA HIS A 269 15.28 -1.38 12.25
C HIS A 269 14.66 -2.31 11.19
N PRO A 270 14.47 -1.86 9.94
CA PRO A 270 13.70 -2.57 8.92
C PRO A 270 14.24 -3.99 8.63
N HIS A 271 15.54 -4.21 8.72
CA HIS A 271 16.19 -5.48 8.38
C HIS A 271 16.38 -6.41 9.58
N GLU A 272 15.99 -6.01 10.78
CA GLU A 272 15.98 -6.91 11.92
C GLU A 272 14.84 -7.93 11.83
N SER A 273 15.11 -9.14 12.37
CA SER A 273 14.08 -10.18 12.46
C SER A 273 13.01 -9.82 13.48
N VAL A 274 11.76 -10.13 13.15
CA VAL A 274 10.64 -9.91 14.08
C VAL A 274 10.57 -11.03 15.09
N GLU A 275 10.61 -10.68 16.37
CA GLU A 275 10.37 -11.61 17.46
C GLU A 275 8.88 -12.00 17.55
N ARG A 276 8.60 -13.22 18.00
CA ARG A 276 7.24 -13.73 18.12
C ARG A 276 6.35 -12.90 19.07
N ALA A 277 6.93 -12.34 20.13
CA ALA A 277 6.22 -11.41 21.01
C ALA A 277 5.83 -10.11 20.31
N ALA A 278 6.70 -9.57 19.47
CA ALA A 278 6.41 -8.39 18.68
C ALA A 278 5.30 -8.67 17.64
N VAL A 279 5.25 -9.88 17.06
CA VAL A 279 4.15 -10.29 16.17
C VAL A 279 2.81 -10.25 16.91
N ALA A 280 2.77 -10.73 18.16
CA ALA A 280 1.54 -10.65 18.97
C ALA A 280 1.08 -9.19 19.16
N ALA A 281 2.01 -8.27 19.40
CA ALA A 281 1.71 -6.84 19.51
C ALA A 281 1.18 -6.24 18.18
N TYR A 282 1.76 -6.61 17.04
CA TYR A 282 1.27 -6.15 15.74
C TYR A 282 -0.17 -6.60 15.48
N PHE A 283 -0.48 -7.88 15.66
CA PHE A 283 -1.85 -8.40 15.46
C PHE A 283 -2.84 -7.80 16.47
N TYR A 284 -2.44 -7.64 17.73
CA TYR A 284 -3.28 -7.05 18.76
C TYR A 284 -3.65 -5.59 18.43
N ARG A 285 -2.67 -4.79 18.03
CA ARG A 285 -2.89 -3.39 17.62
C ARG A 285 -3.68 -3.29 16.32
N LEU A 286 -3.41 -4.16 15.36
CA LEU A 286 -4.19 -4.26 14.11
C LEU A 286 -5.68 -4.53 14.40
N ALA A 287 -5.99 -5.32 15.42
CA ALA A 287 -7.35 -5.57 15.87
C ALA A 287 -7.97 -4.41 16.70
N GLY A 288 -7.30 -3.26 16.82
CA GLY A 288 -7.78 -2.11 17.57
C GLY A 288 -7.55 -2.21 19.07
N SER A 289 -6.60 -3.02 19.53
CA SER A 289 -6.20 -3.16 20.94
C SER A 289 -7.40 -3.49 21.87
N PRO A 290 -8.17 -4.54 21.62
CA PRO A 290 -9.40 -4.83 22.36
C PRO A 290 -9.12 -5.13 23.84
N ALA A 291 -10.11 -4.94 24.70
CA ALA A 291 -9.99 -5.31 26.12
C ALA A 291 -9.73 -6.83 26.27
N VAL A 292 -8.79 -7.18 27.15
CA VAL A 292 -8.41 -8.57 27.42
C VAL A 292 -8.51 -8.83 28.93
N THR A 293 -9.28 -9.82 29.32
CA THR A 293 -9.24 -10.34 30.70
C THR A 293 -8.03 -11.26 30.81
N LEU A 294 -7.05 -10.88 31.61
CA LEU A 294 -5.83 -11.67 31.79
C LEU A 294 -6.09 -12.83 32.77
N PRO A 295 -5.58 -14.05 32.49
CA PRO A 295 -5.64 -15.16 33.43
C PRO A 295 -4.63 -14.95 34.55
N GLN A 296 -4.86 -15.60 35.70
CA GLN A 296 -3.93 -15.57 36.84
C GLN A 296 -2.64 -16.35 36.54
N GLU A 297 -2.74 -17.38 35.73
CA GLU A 297 -1.61 -18.18 35.27
C GLU A 297 -1.43 -18.04 33.77
N SER A 298 -0.18 -18.01 33.33
CA SER A 298 0.13 -17.90 31.91
C SER A 298 -0.24 -19.19 31.16
N PRO A 299 -0.77 -19.08 29.94
CA PRO A 299 -0.95 -20.26 29.07
C PRO A 299 0.36 -20.85 28.55
N PHE A 300 1.49 -20.17 28.74
CA PHE A 300 2.81 -20.57 28.29
C PHE A 300 3.83 -20.50 29.42
N ILE A 301 4.62 -21.57 29.58
CA ILE A 301 5.57 -21.72 30.69
C ILE A 301 6.74 -20.71 30.63
N ASP A 302 7.03 -20.16 29.44
CA ASP A 302 8.12 -19.22 29.17
C ASP A 302 7.64 -17.77 29.01
N VAL A 303 6.38 -17.48 29.31
CA VAL A 303 5.82 -16.12 29.25
C VAL A 303 5.22 -15.79 30.62
N PRO A 304 6.00 -15.24 31.56
CA PRO A 304 5.50 -14.87 32.89
C PRO A 304 4.48 -13.72 32.78
N THR A 305 3.64 -13.56 33.79
CA THR A 305 2.52 -12.60 33.78
C THR A 305 2.96 -11.14 33.75
N ASP A 306 4.21 -10.84 34.10
CA ASP A 306 4.86 -9.52 34.01
C ASP A 306 5.63 -9.30 32.69
N HIS A 307 5.57 -10.27 31.76
CA HIS A 307 6.22 -10.12 30.47
C HIS A 307 5.64 -8.88 29.73
N PRO A 308 6.47 -8.02 29.10
CA PRO A 308 6.03 -6.77 28.44
C PRO A 308 4.89 -6.96 27.42
N PHE A 309 4.85 -8.11 26.75
CA PHE A 309 3.81 -8.45 25.77
C PHE A 309 2.85 -9.54 26.26
N TYR A 310 2.74 -9.72 27.58
CA TYR A 310 1.87 -10.77 28.14
C TYR A 310 0.43 -10.66 27.65
N LYS A 311 -0.12 -9.45 27.69
CA LYS A 311 -1.50 -9.17 27.25
C LYS A 311 -1.73 -9.52 25.80
N GLU A 312 -0.83 -9.14 24.93
CA GLU A 312 -0.90 -9.37 23.49
C GLU A 312 -0.77 -10.85 23.16
N ILE A 313 0.12 -11.57 23.83
CA ILE A 313 0.33 -13.01 23.67
C ILE A 313 -0.91 -13.78 24.15
N VAL A 314 -1.47 -13.43 25.32
CA VAL A 314 -2.71 -14.04 25.85
C VAL A 314 -3.87 -13.78 24.88
N TRP A 315 -3.99 -12.57 24.33
CA TRP A 315 -5.02 -12.26 23.34
C TRP A 315 -4.87 -13.12 22.08
N LEU A 316 -3.64 -13.21 21.54
CA LEU A 316 -3.35 -14.01 20.36
C LEU A 316 -3.70 -15.48 20.55
N HIS A 317 -3.40 -16.04 21.73
CA HIS A 317 -3.74 -17.38 22.11
C HIS A 317 -5.26 -17.60 22.21
N ARG A 318 -5.97 -16.70 22.90
CA ARG A 318 -7.44 -16.78 23.03
C ARG A 318 -8.20 -16.64 21.72
N ARG A 319 -7.59 -15.94 20.75
CA ARG A 319 -8.15 -15.82 19.39
C ARG A 319 -7.84 -17.04 18.52
N GLY A 320 -7.12 -18.03 19.06
CA GLY A 320 -6.73 -19.22 18.31
C GLY A 320 -5.65 -18.96 17.24
N ILE A 321 -5.08 -17.75 17.20
CA ILE A 321 -4.06 -17.40 16.20
C ILE A 321 -2.75 -18.13 16.48
N THR A 322 -2.43 -18.34 17.76
CA THR A 322 -1.32 -19.18 18.19
C THR A 322 -1.75 -20.25 19.17
N THR A 323 -1.12 -21.42 19.08
CA THR A 323 -1.25 -22.50 20.06
C THR A 323 0.04 -22.69 20.88
N GLY A 324 1.09 -21.93 20.56
CA GLY A 324 2.44 -22.18 21.09
C GLY A 324 3.09 -23.41 20.47
N TYR A 325 4.05 -23.98 21.19
CA TYR A 325 4.74 -25.20 20.83
C TYR A 325 4.25 -26.39 21.67
N PRO A 326 4.46 -27.63 21.21
CA PRO A 326 4.02 -28.82 21.96
C PRO A 326 4.62 -28.96 23.35
N ASP A 327 5.75 -28.30 23.63
CA ASP A 327 6.43 -28.26 24.92
C ASP A 327 5.83 -27.24 25.91
N GLY A 328 4.72 -26.59 25.55
CA GLY A 328 4.05 -25.58 26.35
C GLY A 328 4.70 -24.21 26.29
N THR A 329 5.68 -23.98 25.42
CA THR A 329 6.34 -22.67 25.24
C THR A 329 5.69 -21.83 24.13
N PHE A 330 5.83 -20.51 24.23
CA PHE A 330 5.53 -19.56 23.15
C PHE A 330 6.79 -19.11 22.40
N ARG A 331 7.90 -19.09 23.09
CA ARG A 331 9.23 -18.59 22.65
C ARG A 331 9.17 -17.12 22.23
N PRO A 332 8.87 -16.22 23.16
CA PRO A 332 8.59 -14.79 22.87
C PRO A 332 9.73 -14.08 22.14
N ASN A 333 10.99 -14.36 22.51
CA ASN A 333 12.18 -13.72 21.94
C ASN A 333 12.76 -14.45 20.71
N ALA A 334 12.16 -15.58 20.31
CA ALA A 334 12.59 -16.24 19.08
C ALA A 334 12.08 -15.49 17.85
N PRO A 335 12.89 -15.39 16.79
CA PRO A 335 12.41 -14.85 15.52
C PRO A 335 11.28 -15.72 14.97
N ILE A 336 10.28 -15.11 14.35
CA ILE A 336 9.24 -15.86 13.65
C ILE A 336 9.70 -16.20 12.24
N ASN A 337 9.54 -17.46 11.84
CA ASN A 337 9.79 -17.88 10.47
C ASN A 337 8.57 -17.55 9.58
N ARG A 338 8.80 -17.48 8.29
CA ARG A 338 7.80 -17.10 7.28
C ARG A 338 6.63 -18.09 7.20
N ASP A 339 6.87 -19.38 7.40
CA ASP A 339 5.85 -20.43 7.45
C ASP A 339 4.93 -20.27 8.68
N ALA A 340 5.50 -20.10 9.86
CA ALA A 340 4.75 -19.89 11.08
C ALA A 340 3.95 -18.57 11.03
N LEU A 341 4.51 -17.53 10.41
CA LEU A 341 3.79 -16.27 10.21
C LEU A 341 2.61 -16.46 9.25
N ALA A 342 2.75 -17.25 8.18
CA ALA A 342 1.65 -17.56 7.27
C ALA A 342 0.47 -18.21 8.00
N ALA A 343 0.76 -19.14 8.93
CA ALA A 343 -0.28 -19.74 9.78
C ALA A 343 -0.97 -18.68 10.66
N PHE A 344 -0.24 -17.71 11.21
CA PHE A 344 -0.84 -16.63 12.00
C PHE A 344 -1.78 -15.77 11.15
N PHE A 345 -1.36 -15.38 9.94
CA PHE A 345 -2.21 -14.62 9.01
C PHE A 345 -3.48 -15.37 8.62
N TYR A 346 -3.36 -16.66 8.30
CA TYR A 346 -4.48 -17.51 7.91
C TYR A 346 -5.50 -17.67 9.04
N ARG A 347 -5.02 -17.91 10.28
CA ARG A 347 -5.88 -18.01 11.48
C ARG A 347 -6.48 -16.65 11.86
N ALA A 348 -5.74 -15.56 11.73
CA ALA A 348 -6.28 -14.21 11.94
C ALA A 348 -7.41 -13.88 10.97
N ALA A 349 -7.35 -14.42 9.75
CA ALA A 349 -8.40 -14.36 8.75
C ALA A 349 -9.56 -15.35 9.02
N GLN A 350 -9.59 -16.00 10.18
CA GLN A 350 -10.60 -16.99 10.60
C GLN A 350 -10.61 -18.26 9.73
N GLU A 351 -9.45 -18.68 9.27
CA GLU A 351 -9.25 -19.91 8.50
C GLU A 351 -10.24 -20.04 7.33
N PRO A 352 -10.22 -19.13 6.36
CA PRO A 352 -11.19 -19.13 5.28
C PRO A 352 -11.17 -20.46 4.52
N ASP A 353 -12.33 -20.82 3.95
CA ASP A 353 -12.40 -22.00 3.11
C ASP A 353 -11.53 -21.81 1.87
N TYR A 354 -10.42 -22.54 1.81
CA TYR A 354 -9.42 -22.44 0.76
C TYR A 354 -8.83 -23.81 0.44
N THR A 355 -8.90 -24.17 -0.82
CA THR A 355 -8.24 -25.35 -1.35
C THR A 355 -6.91 -24.93 -2.01
N PRO A 356 -5.75 -25.37 -1.46
CA PRO A 356 -4.47 -25.04 -2.05
C PRO A 356 -4.28 -25.71 -3.42
N PRO A 357 -3.52 -25.10 -4.32
CA PRO A 357 -3.28 -25.70 -5.64
C PRO A 357 -2.46 -27.00 -5.52
N ALA A 358 -2.76 -27.95 -6.41
CA ALA A 358 -2.03 -29.23 -6.48
C ALA A 358 -0.56 -29.05 -6.95
N VAL A 359 -0.24 -27.94 -7.60
CA VAL A 359 1.12 -27.55 -8.00
C VAL A 359 1.49 -26.28 -7.26
N SER A 360 2.60 -26.33 -6.53
CA SER A 360 3.07 -25.18 -5.75
C SER A 360 3.43 -23.98 -6.63
N PRO A 361 3.07 -22.75 -6.24
CA PRO A 361 3.57 -21.54 -6.88
C PRO A 361 5.05 -21.28 -6.55
N PHE A 362 5.60 -21.95 -5.54
CA PHE A 362 6.97 -21.76 -5.06
C PHE A 362 7.83 -23.01 -5.32
N ALA A 363 9.07 -22.80 -5.78
CA ALA A 363 9.97 -23.87 -6.17
C ALA A 363 10.52 -24.68 -4.97
N ASP A 364 10.50 -24.08 -3.79
CA ASP A 364 11.02 -24.65 -2.53
C ASP A 364 9.91 -25.15 -1.59
N MET A 365 8.69 -25.34 -2.10
CA MET A 365 7.55 -25.84 -1.34
C MET A 365 6.79 -26.91 -2.12
N ALA A 366 6.46 -28.00 -1.46
CA ALA A 366 5.62 -29.07 -2.00
C ALA A 366 4.22 -29.05 -1.33
N PRO A 367 3.16 -29.56 -1.99
CA PRO A 367 1.79 -29.56 -1.44
C PRO A 367 1.62 -30.33 -0.13
N HIS A 368 2.55 -31.22 0.23
CA HIS A 368 2.53 -31.99 1.48
C HIS A 368 3.39 -31.38 2.60
N ASP A 369 4.08 -30.26 2.32
CA ASP A 369 4.91 -29.58 3.32
C ASP A 369 4.02 -28.90 4.38
N GLY A 370 4.55 -28.78 5.61
CA GLY A 370 3.89 -28.05 6.67
C GLY A 370 3.59 -26.61 6.28
N PHE A 371 2.42 -26.10 6.66
CA PHE A 371 1.96 -24.75 6.35
C PHE A 371 1.81 -24.43 4.85
N TYR A 372 1.83 -25.43 3.97
CA TYR A 372 1.65 -25.19 2.53
C TYR A 372 0.31 -24.50 2.22
N LYS A 373 -0.77 -24.94 2.88
CA LYS A 373 -2.10 -24.33 2.70
C LYS A 373 -2.12 -22.85 3.04
N GLU A 374 -1.55 -22.48 4.17
CA GLU A 374 -1.50 -21.12 4.68
C GLU A 374 -0.61 -20.22 3.80
N ILE A 375 0.53 -20.74 3.35
CA ILE A 375 1.45 -20.05 2.45
C ILE A 375 0.79 -19.83 1.07
N ALA A 376 0.17 -20.87 0.51
CA ALA A 376 -0.53 -20.78 -0.77
C ALA A 376 -1.73 -19.81 -0.69
N TRP A 377 -2.41 -19.78 0.46
CA TRP A 377 -3.46 -18.80 0.72
C TRP A 377 -2.92 -17.37 0.73
N MET A 378 -1.85 -17.08 1.49
CA MET A 378 -1.23 -15.74 1.49
C MET A 378 -0.84 -15.29 0.08
N HIS A 379 -0.33 -16.22 -0.73
CA HIS A 379 0.00 -15.94 -2.12
C HIS A 379 -1.25 -15.62 -2.95
N SER A 380 -2.32 -16.39 -2.81
CA SER A 380 -3.59 -16.18 -3.52
C SER A 380 -4.26 -14.85 -3.17
N GLN A 381 -4.02 -14.34 -1.96
CA GLN A 381 -4.51 -13.04 -1.47
C GLN A 381 -3.56 -11.88 -1.81
N ASN A 382 -2.49 -12.11 -2.55
CA ASN A 382 -1.45 -11.11 -2.84
C ASN A 382 -0.76 -10.53 -1.59
N ILE A 383 -0.81 -11.22 -0.46
CA ILE A 383 -0.10 -10.80 0.77
C ILE A 383 1.39 -11.11 0.64
N ALA A 384 1.74 -12.28 0.12
CA ALA A 384 3.13 -12.71 -0.10
C ALA A 384 3.36 -13.18 -1.54
N HIS A 385 4.43 -12.67 -2.18
CA HIS A 385 4.77 -13.00 -3.57
C HIS A 385 5.99 -13.94 -3.70
N GLY A 386 6.73 -14.19 -2.61
CA GLY A 386 8.02 -14.87 -2.65
C GLY A 386 9.13 -14.00 -3.24
N TRP A 387 10.17 -14.66 -3.73
CA TRP A 387 11.34 -14.03 -4.35
C TRP A 387 11.33 -14.19 -5.88
N PRO A 388 12.15 -13.42 -6.62
CA PRO A 388 12.25 -13.52 -8.07
C PRO A 388 12.68 -14.93 -8.57
N ASP A 389 13.39 -15.70 -7.74
CA ASP A 389 13.76 -17.08 -8.00
C ASP A 389 12.61 -18.09 -7.79
N ARG A 390 11.40 -17.58 -7.54
CA ARG A 390 10.19 -18.36 -7.25
C ARG A 390 10.26 -19.15 -5.95
N THR A 391 11.13 -18.79 -5.00
CA THR A 391 11.14 -19.40 -3.66
C THR A 391 10.26 -18.63 -2.68
N PHE A 392 9.73 -19.32 -1.65
CA PHE A 392 9.07 -18.71 -0.50
C PHE A 392 10.01 -18.55 0.69
N ARG A 393 10.95 -19.45 0.85
CA ARG A 393 11.91 -19.56 1.95
C ARG A 393 11.21 -19.69 3.31
N PRO A 394 10.46 -20.77 3.54
CA PRO A 394 9.57 -20.94 4.69
C PRO A 394 10.27 -20.80 6.04
N LEU A 395 11.48 -21.33 6.17
CA LEU A 395 12.25 -21.33 7.42
C LEU A 395 13.08 -20.05 7.63
N GLN A 396 13.05 -19.10 6.69
CA GLN A 396 13.75 -17.83 6.88
C GLN A 396 12.99 -16.95 7.88
N PRO A 397 13.69 -16.34 8.85
CA PRO A 397 13.09 -15.32 9.73
C PRO A 397 12.49 -14.16 8.94
N VAL A 398 11.36 -13.67 9.40
CA VAL A 398 10.70 -12.49 8.82
C VAL A 398 11.39 -11.23 9.31
N GLN A 399 11.78 -10.36 8.37
CA GLN A 399 12.29 -9.03 8.69
C GLN A 399 11.14 -8.06 8.97
N ARG A 400 11.43 -6.98 9.70
CA ARG A 400 10.42 -6.01 10.14
C ARG A 400 9.80 -5.24 8.96
N ASP A 401 10.56 -4.94 7.92
CA ASP A 401 10.07 -4.36 6.67
C ASP A 401 9.10 -5.29 5.93
N ALA A 402 9.44 -6.58 5.82
CA ALA A 402 8.57 -7.59 5.23
C ALA A 402 7.26 -7.77 6.04
N MET A 403 7.35 -7.70 7.38
CA MET A 403 6.17 -7.74 8.26
C MET A 403 5.24 -6.54 7.98
N ALA A 404 5.80 -5.33 7.80
CA ALA A 404 5.04 -4.15 7.43
C ALA A 404 4.29 -4.37 6.10
N ALA A 405 4.98 -4.90 5.10
CA ALA A 405 4.38 -5.18 3.80
C ALA A 405 3.25 -6.23 3.88
N PHE A 406 3.41 -7.28 4.66
CA PHE A 406 2.39 -8.32 4.81
C PHE A 406 1.14 -7.77 5.51
N ILE A 407 1.28 -7.03 6.61
CA ILE A 407 0.14 -6.40 7.29
C ILE A 407 -0.57 -5.42 6.37
N TYR A 408 0.18 -4.55 5.70
CA TYR A 408 -0.36 -3.55 4.78
C TYR A 408 -1.21 -4.19 3.66
N ARG A 409 -0.70 -5.27 3.05
CA ARG A 409 -1.39 -5.98 1.97
C ARG A 409 -2.59 -6.79 2.45
N MET A 410 -2.59 -7.27 3.69
CA MET A 410 -3.72 -7.98 4.26
C MET A 410 -4.96 -7.12 4.43
N VAL A 411 -4.79 -5.81 4.69
CA VAL A 411 -5.91 -4.91 5.00
C VAL A 411 -6.36 -4.07 3.81
N ARG A 412 -5.69 -4.18 2.69
CA ARG A 412 -6.00 -3.48 1.44
C ARG A 412 -6.40 -4.42 0.31
#